data_62ca18f86db5d02c8a38cfc3a9896762
#
_entry.id   62ca18f86db5d02c8a38cfc3a9896762
#
_cell.length_a   1.000
_cell.length_b   1.000
_cell.length_c   1.000
_cell.angle_alpha   90.00
_cell.angle_beta   90.00
_cell.angle_gamma   90.00
#
_symmetry.space_group_name_H-M   'P 1'
#
loop_
_entity.id
_entity.type
_entity.pdbx_description
1 polymer ?
#
loop_
_entity_poly.entity_id
_entity_poly.type
_entity_poly.pdbx_seq_one_letter_code
_entity_poly.pdbx_strand_id
1 'polypeptide(L)'
;MAHPRTIYKEIKHYLYSPEAVILTGMRRTGKTTLLNLIQEQIISGNKFFLDLENPLNRKYFEEENYEKIKTSFEFLGLDFNVRSYIFLDEIQHVKNLPSVVKYFIDHHKVKFFLTGSSSFYLKNLFTESLAGRKIIFELFPLTFCEFLLFKQAAFKIPKNTDSITKPAFDTIDHLYDEYLQYGGFPEVVLKSTAKEKAKAIEDIFTSFFQLEVIQLGDFRRNEVIRDLMLLLLQSTGSKIDIQKISRDLKISRPSLYNYIAFLEGTYFIKAIRPFSRGRSTEVRKMPKVYVCDTGLANHFARLSAGHIFENSVFQNLRAKGEINYYQRKSGVEIDFILNKKTALEVKINPREPDVRKLKELSTQLGLKDYKIISKNYTDLDDAIYAFML
;
A
#
# COMPACT_ATOMS: atom_id res chain seq x y z
N MET A 1 -4.81 -6.17 22.30
CA MET A 1 -5.98 -6.00 21.40
C MET A 1 -5.50 -5.58 20.03
N ALA A 2 -6.07 -6.13 18.95
CA ALA A 2 -5.73 -5.69 17.59
C ALA A 2 -6.32 -4.29 17.36
N HIS A 3 -5.49 -3.35 16.93
CA HIS A 3 -5.98 -2.02 16.57
C HIS A 3 -6.68 -2.06 15.21
N PRO A 4 -7.91 -1.56 15.09
CA PRO A 4 -8.65 -1.58 13.84
C PRO A 4 -7.97 -0.67 12.80
N ARG A 5 -7.84 -1.17 11.56
CA ARG A 5 -7.40 -0.39 10.41
C ARG A 5 -8.56 0.43 9.85
N THR A 6 -8.28 1.60 9.31
CA THR A 6 -9.32 2.49 8.75
C THR A 6 -10.11 1.82 7.62
N ILE A 7 -9.45 1.02 6.79
CA ILE A 7 -10.05 0.26 5.70
C ILE A 7 -11.12 -0.74 6.18
N TYR A 8 -11.09 -1.14 7.45
CA TYR A 8 -12.08 -2.05 8.01
C TYR A 8 -13.51 -1.48 7.97
N LYS A 9 -13.66 -0.14 8.00
CA LYS A 9 -14.98 0.51 7.86
C LYS A 9 -15.61 0.19 6.51
N GLU A 10 -14.83 0.15 5.44
CA GLU A 10 -15.29 -0.20 4.11
C GLU A 10 -15.57 -1.70 3.98
N ILE A 11 -14.66 -2.53 4.53
CA ILE A 11 -14.80 -4.00 4.52
C ILE A 11 -16.10 -4.45 5.20
N LYS A 12 -16.55 -3.76 6.26
CA LYS A 12 -17.80 -4.06 6.97
C LYS A 12 -19.03 -4.16 6.06
N HIS A 13 -19.10 -3.37 5.00
CA HIS A 13 -20.22 -3.40 4.05
C HIS A 13 -20.26 -4.71 3.24
N TYR A 14 -19.15 -5.45 3.21
CA TYR A 14 -19.00 -6.67 2.42
C TYR A 14 -18.91 -7.95 3.25
N LEU A 15 -19.10 -7.89 4.56
CA LEU A 15 -19.02 -9.08 5.42
C LEU A 15 -20.04 -10.17 5.03
N TYR A 16 -21.20 -9.74 4.59
CA TYR A 16 -22.32 -10.63 4.23
C TYR A 16 -22.71 -10.53 2.74
N SER A 17 -21.93 -9.82 1.91
CA SER A 17 -22.15 -9.78 0.46
C SER A 17 -21.73 -11.10 -0.19
N PRO A 18 -22.17 -11.40 -1.43
CA PRO A 18 -21.80 -12.66 -2.10
C PRO A 18 -20.35 -12.73 -2.57
N GLU A 19 -19.73 -11.59 -2.83
CA GLU A 19 -18.39 -11.54 -3.41
C GLU A 19 -17.32 -11.98 -2.40
N ALA A 20 -16.25 -12.59 -2.90
CA ALA A 20 -15.03 -12.81 -2.10
C ALA A 20 -14.37 -11.48 -1.74
N VAL A 21 -14.00 -11.31 -0.49
CA VAL A 21 -13.17 -10.19 -0.02
C VAL A 21 -11.71 -10.62 -0.06
N ILE A 22 -10.89 -9.88 -0.81
CA ILE A 22 -9.46 -10.15 -0.96
C ILE A 22 -8.68 -9.00 -0.34
N LEU A 23 -7.86 -9.30 0.67
CA LEU A 23 -6.92 -8.37 1.30
C LEU A 23 -5.55 -8.58 0.69
N THR A 24 -5.03 -7.57 -0.01
CA THR A 24 -3.70 -7.62 -0.61
C THR A 24 -2.84 -6.46 -0.08
N GLY A 25 -1.54 -6.58 -0.21
CA GLY A 25 -0.59 -5.57 0.28
C GLY A 25 0.76 -6.18 0.62
N MET A 26 1.76 -5.33 0.82
CA MET A 26 3.10 -5.77 1.17
C MET A 26 3.10 -6.68 2.41
N ARG A 27 4.09 -7.56 2.53
CA ARG A 27 4.31 -8.33 3.77
C ARG A 27 4.44 -7.42 4.99
N ARG A 28 4.03 -7.91 6.16
CA ARG A 28 4.12 -7.18 7.45
C ARG A 28 3.19 -5.95 7.57
N THR A 29 2.22 -5.76 6.67
CA THR A 29 1.22 -4.67 6.79
C THR A 29 0.03 -5.01 7.69
N GLY A 30 -0.06 -6.27 8.20
CA GLY A 30 -1.10 -6.71 9.12
C GLY A 30 -2.32 -7.35 8.46
N LYS A 31 -2.16 -7.96 7.26
CA LYS A 31 -3.26 -8.65 6.54
C LYS A 31 -3.88 -9.78 7.35
N THR A 32 -3.05 -10.71 7.86
CA THR A 32 -3.48 -11.83 8.72
C THR A 32 -4.20 -11.34 9.97
N THR A 33 -3.67 -10.28 10.61
CA THR A 33 -4.32 -9.68 11.80
C THR A 33 -5.70 -9.13 11.47
N LEU A 34 -5.82 -8.45 10.31
CA LEU A 34 -7.12 -7.93 9.85
C LEU A 34 -8.08 -9.07 9.47
N LEU A 35 -7.57 -10.14 8.83
CA LEU A 35 -8.35 -11.34 8.51
C LEU A 35 -8.94 -12.00 9.77
N ASN A 36 -8.11 -12.15 10.81
CA ASN A 36 -8.55 -12.69 12.11
C ASN A 36 -9.61 -11.79 12.77
N LEU A 37 -9.41 -10.47 12.73
CA LEU A 37 -10.42 -9.52 13.23
C LEU A 37 -11.75 -9.65 12.49
N ILE A 38 -11.73 -9.83 11.16
CA ILE A 38 -12.94 -10.07 10.36
C ILE A 38 -13.59 -11.39 10.78
N GLN A 39 -12.79 -12.45 10.98
CA GLN A 39 -13.30 -13.76 11.42
C GLN A 39 -14.01 -13.67 12.77
N GLU A 40 -13.48 -12.92 13.71
CA GLU A 40 -14.11 -12.68 15.03
C GLU A 40 -15.46 -11.95 14.91
N GLN A 41 -15.62 -11.07 13.93
CA GLN A 41 -16.85 -10.31 13.71
C GLN A 41 -17.95 -11.11 13.01
N ILE A 42 -17.64 -12.23 12.37
CA ILE A 42 -18.64 -13.13 11.79
C ILE A 42 -19.24 -13.99 12.90
N ILE A 43 -20.53 -13.76 13.20
CA ILE A 43 -21.25 -14.42 14.29
C ILE A 43 -21.47 -15.91 14.01
N SER A 44 -21.56 -16.33 12.73
CA SER A 44 -21.79 -17.73 12.35
C SER A 44 -20.70 -18.65 12.90
N GLY A 45 -21.11 -19.79 13.49
CA GLY A 45 -20.20 -20.89 13.85
C GLY A 45 -19.75 -21.72 12.64
N ASN A 46 -20.45 -21.61 11.49
CA ASN A 46 -20.12 -22.33 10.25
C ASN A 46 -18.99 -21.63 9.48
N LYS A 47 -17.81 -21.60 10.07
CA LYS A 47 -16.63 -20.93 9.56
C LYS A 47 -15.34 -21.67 9.92
N PHE A 48 -14.35 -21.64 9.03
CA PHE A 48 -13.01 -22.10 9.35
C PHE A 48 -11.92 -21.22 8.72
N PHE A 49 -10.70 -21.36 9.23
CA PHE A 49 -9.51 -20.64 8.78
C PHE A 49 -8.42 -21.63 8.35
N LEU A 50 -7.82 -21.40 7.20
CA LEU A 50 -6.63 -22.14 6.75
C LEU A 50 -5.52 -21.15 6.36
N ASP A 51 -4.34 -21.38 6.95
CA ASP A 51 -3.11 -20.74 6.51
C ASP A 51 -2.47 -21.60 5.41
N LEU A 52 -2.38 -21.07 4.19
CA LEU A 52 -1.81 -21.76 3.03
C LEU A 52 -0.28 -21.62 2.95
N GLU A 53 0.37 -20.92 3.89
CA GLU A 53 1.81 -21.04 4.08
C GLU A 53 2.18 -22.47 4.56
N ASN A 54 1.29 -23.12 5.33
CA ASN A 54 1.43 -24.50 5.73
C ASN A 54 1.16 -25.47 4.56
N PRO A 55 2.14 -26.30 4.13
CA PRO A 55 1.95 -27.27 3.04
C PRO A 55 0.83 -28.28 3.25
N LEU A 56 0.53 -28.64 4.50
CA LEU A 56 -0.54 -29.59 4.82
C LEU A 56 -1.92 -29.02 4.43
N ASN A 57 -2.13 -27.71 4.64
CA ASN A 57 -3.38 -27.05 4.30
C ASN A 57 -3.57 -26.91 2.78
N ARG A 58 -2.47 -26.84 2.01
CA ARG A 58 -2.52 -26.76 0.54
C ARG A 58 -3.09 -28.03 -0.09
N LYS A 59 -2.86 -29.21 0.54
CA LYS A 59 -3.33 -30.49 0.04
C LYS A 59 -4.84 -30.55 -0.16
N TYR A 60 -5.62 -29.82 0.62
CA TYR A 60 -7.07 -29.73 0.43
C TYR A 60 -7.47 -29.16 -0.93
N PHE A 61 -6.57 -28.42 -1.60
CA PHE A 61 -6.84 -27.75 -2.89
C PHE A 61 -6.16 -28.45 -4.10
N GLU A 62 -5.43 -29.55 -3.87
CA GLU A 62 -4.75 -30.31 -4.92
C GLU A 62 -5.69 -31.25 -5.68
N GLU A 63 -6.89 -31.50 -5.16
CA GLU A 63 -7.91 -32.34 -5.79
C GLU A 63 -8.47 -31.67 -7.05
N GLU A 64 -8.50 -32.42 -8.17
CA GLU A 64 -9.08 -31.95 -9.43
C GLU A 64 -10.61 -31.88 -9.35
N ASN A 65 -11.24 -32.80 -8.61
CA ASN A 65 -12.66 -32.81 -8.37
C ASN A 65 -13.05 -31.95 -7.19
N TYR A 66 -13.69 -30.83 -7.45
CA TYR A 66 -14.07 -29.85 -6.41
C TYR A 66 -15.10 -30.37 -5.40
N GLU A 67 -15.90 -31.40 -5.77
CA GLU A 67 -16.78 -32.06 -4.78
C GLU A 67 -15.99 -32.84 -3.72
N LYS A 68 -14.80 -33.37 -4.04
CA LYS A 68 -13.93 -33.97 -3.04
C LYS A 68 -13.33 -32.91 -2.11
N ILE A 69 -13.04 -31.71 -2.62
CA ILE A 69 -12.65 -30.57 -1.78
C ILE A 69 -13.78 -30.23 -0.81
N LYS A 70 -15.05 -30.22 -1.29
CA LYS A 70 -16.22 -30.02 -0.44
C LYS A 70 -16.30 -31.06 0.67
N THR A 71 -16.19 -32.35 0.33
CA THR A 71 -16.19 -33.44 1.33
C THR A 71 -15.10 -33.26 2.38
N SER A 72 -13.92 -32.80 1.96
CA SER A 72 -12.81 -32.50 2.89
C SER A 72 -13.18 -31.35 3.83
N PHE A 73 -13.87 -30.31 3.33
CA PHE A 73 -14.31 -29.19 4.15
C PHE A 73 -15.46 -29.57 5.08
N GLU A 74 -16.35 -30.48 4.67
CA GLU A 74 -17.39 -31.08 5.52
C GLU A 74 -16.74 -31.89 6.67
N PHE A 75 -15.69 -32.65 6.37
CA PHE A 75 -14.90 -33.34 7.39
C PHE A 75 -14.24 -32.38 8.38
N LEU A 76 -13.87 -31.16 7.94
CA LEU A 76 -13.35 -30.09 8.81
C LEU A 76 -14.47 -29.34 9.59
N GLY A 77 -15.73 -29.75 9.43
CA GLY A 77 -16.87 -29.26 10.20
C GLY A 77 -17.71 -28.17 9.53
N LEU A 78 -17.56 -27.94 8.19
CA LEU A 78 -18.44 -27.05 7.46
C LEU A 78 -19.75 -27.75 7.04
N ASP A 79 -20.86 -27.04 7.20
CA ASP A 79 -22.17 -27.43 6.68
C ASP A 79 -22.53 -26.57 5.45
N PHE A 80 -22.56 -27.15 4.25
CA PHE A 80 -22.91 -26.47 3.01
C PHE A 80 -24.43 -26.31 2.77
N ASN A 81 -25.29 -26.86 3.64
CA ASN A 81 -26.73 -26.59 3.62
C ASN A 81 -27.06 -25.16 4.09
N VAL A 82 -26.18 -24.59 4.90
CA VAL A 82 -26.25 -23.20 5.36
C VAL A 82 -25.04 -22.40 4.85
N ARG A 83 -25.13 -21.08 4.93
CA ARG A 83 -24.04 -20.23 4.46
C ARG A 83 -22.76 -20.50 5.24
N SER A 84 -21.69 -20.83 4.51
CA SER A 84 -20.36 -21.11 5.06
C SER A 84 -19.42 -19.93 4.85
N TYR A 85 -18.49 -19.73 5.77
CA TYR A 85 -17.49 -18.66 5.73
C TYR A 85 -16.09 -19.28 5.77
N ILE A 86 -15.30 -19.05 4.71
CA ILE A 86 -13.97 -19.62 4.55
C ILE A 86 -12.93 -18.50 4.54
N PHE A 87 -11.96 -18.59 5.45
CA PHE A 87 -10.85 -17.66 5.60
C PHE A 87 -9.57 -18.34 5.15
N LEU A 88 -8.92 -17.81 4.11
CA LEU A 88 -7.68 -18.35 3.57
C LEU A 88 -6.58 -17.28 3.61
N ASP A 89 -5.50 -17.59 4.31
CA ASP A 89 -4.33 -16.72 4.37
C ASP A 89 -3.25 -17.17 3.37
N GLU A 90 -2.47 -16.23 2.83
CA GLU A 90 -1.34 -16.44 1.92
C GLU A 90 -1.70 -17.26 0.66
N ILE A 91 -2.78 -16.88 -0.02
CA ILE A 91 -3.40 -17.61 -1.14
C ILE A 91 -2.51 -17.77 -2.37
N GLN A 92 -1.42 -17.02 -2.53
CA GLN A 92 -0.48 -17.15 -3.66
C GLN A 92 0.22 -18.52 -3.70
N HIS A 93 0.17 -19.30 -2.64
CA HIS A 93 0.75 -20.64 -2.58
C HIS A 93 -0.10 -21.72 -3.29
N VAL A 94 -1.34 -21.41 -3.72
CA VAL A 94 -2.26 -22.35 -4.37
C VAL A 94 -2.69 -21.82 -5.73
N LYS A 95 -2.16 -22.38 -6.82
CA LYS A 95 -2.35 -21.87 -8.18
C LYS A 95 -3.78 -22.01 -8.70
N ASN A 96 -4.48 -23.10 -8.39
CA ASN A 96 -5.85 -23.39 -8.85
C ASN A 96 -6.93 -22.75 -7.97
N LEU A 97 -6.55 -22.05 -6.90
CA LEU A 97 -7.49 -21.47 -5.93
C LEU A 97 -8.57 -20.57 -6.56
N PRO A 98 -8.29 -19.76 -7.59
CA PRO A 98 -9.33 -18.93 -8.21
C PRO A 98 -10.50 -19.74 -8.77
N SER A 99 -10.22 -20.87 -9.39
CA SER A 99 -11.25 -21.77 -9.95
C SER A 99 -12.06 -22.46 -8.85
N VAL A 100 -11.38 -22.89 -7.77
CA VAL A 100 -12.03 -23.46 -6.59
C VAL A 100 -12.96 -22.43 -5.94
N VAL A 101 -12.47 -21.23 -5.66
CA VAL A 101 -13.25 -20.14 -5.06
C VAL A 101 -14.48 -19.82 -5.92
N LYS A 102 -14.30 -19.72 -7.25
CA LYS A 102 -15.42 -19.51 -8.19
C LYS A 102 -16.47 -20.59 -8.06
N TYR A 103 -16.05 -21.87 -8.09
CA TYR A 103 -16.95 -23.01 -7.99
C TYR A 103 -17.79 -22.96 -6.71
N PHE A 104 -17.15 -22.73 -5.56
CA PHE A 104 -17.86 -22.69 -4.27
C PHE A 104 -18.80 -21.48 -4.12
N ILE A 105 -18.46 -20.33 -4.70
CA ILE A 105 -19.35 -19.17 -4.73
C ILE A 105 -20.60 -19.48 -5.58
N ASP A 106 -20.40 -20.05 -6.77
CA ASP A 106 -21.46 -20.27 -7.74
C ASP A 106 -22.41 -21.42 -7.32
N HIS A 107 -21.89 -22.48 -6.69
CA HIS A 107 -22.67 -23.69 -6.40
C HIS A 107 -23.05 -23.89 -4.93
N HIS A 108 -22.27 -23.33 -3.99
CA HIS A 108 -22.44 -23.61 -2.55
C HIS A 108 -22.65 -22.40 -1.68
N LYS A 109 -22.81 -21.18 -2.27
CA LYS A 109 -23.07 -19.92 -1.55
C LYS A 109 -22.04 -19.62 -0.46
N VAL A 110 -20.79 -20.00 -0.68
CA VAL A 110 -19.70 -19.79 0.26
C VAL A 110 -19.24 -18.34 0.23
N LYS A 111 -19.03 -17.76 1.40
CA LYS A 111 -18.36 -16.45 1.56
C LYS A 111 -16.87 -16.65 1.82
N PHE A 112 -16.04 -16.07 0.97
CA PHE A 112 -14.59 -16.12 1.12
C PHE A 112 -14.01 -14.80 1.62
N PHE A 113 -13.04 -14.92 2.54
CA PHE A 113 -12.13 -13.88 2.94
C PHE A 113 -10.70 -14.37 2.70
N LEU A 114 -9.97 -13.69 1.85
CA LEU A 114 -8.70 -14.16 1.31
C LEU A 114 -7.62 -13.13 1.58
N THR A 115 -6.40 -13.56 1.91
CA THR A 115 -5.25 -12.66 1.93
C THR A 115 -4.14 -13.14 1.01
N GLY A 116 -3.36 -12.20 0.50
CA GLY A 116 -2.14 -12.50 -0.23
C GLY A 116 -1.19 -11.32 -0.24
N SER A 117 0.12 -11.64 -0.23
CA SER A 117 1.17 -10.63 -0.09
C SER A 117 1.42 -9.83 -1.37
N SER A 118 1.03 -10.33 -2.54
CA SER A 118 1.39 -9.75 -3.82
C SER A 118 0.20 -9.52 -4.72
N SER A 119 -0.03 -8.26 -5.12
CA SER A 119 -1.01 -7.94 -6.15
C SER A 119 -0.59 -8.44 -7.53
N PHE A 120 0.71 -8.62 -7.76
CA PHE A 120 1.24 -9.13 -9.03
C PHE A 120 0.70 -10.52 -9.34
N TYR A 121 0.78 -11.43 -8.38
CA TYR A 121 0.23 -12.77 -8.53
C TYR A 121 -1.30 -12.78 -8.47
N LEU A 122 -1.89 -12.02 -7.53
CA LEU A 122 -3.33 -12.01 -7.34
C LEU A 122 -4.08 -11.37 -8.52
N LYS A 123 -3.56 -10.29 -9.11
CA LYS A 123 -4.16 -9.69 -10.30
C LYS A 123 -4.14 -10.67 -11.46
N ASN A 124 -3.03 -11.35 -11.71
CA ASN A 124 -2.91 -12.30 -12.81
C ASN A 124 -3.75 -13.57 -12.59
N LEU A 125 -3.76 -14.13 -11.37
CA LEU A 125 -4.50 -15.36 -11.05
C LEU A 125 -6.02 -15.14 -10.96
N PHE A 126 -6.46 -14.00 -10.43
CA PHE A 126 -7.87 -13.75 -10.14
C PHE A 126 -8.58 -12.83 -11.15
N THR A 127 -7.86 -12.27 -12.14
CA THR A 127 -8.45 -11.26 -13.04
C THR A 127 -9.55 -11.84 -13.90
N GLU A 128 -9.35 -13.02 -14.49
CA GLU A 128 -10.29 -13.63 -15.41
C GLU A 128 -11.33 -14.52 -14.71
N SER A 129 -10.91 -15.30 -13.71
CA SER A 129 -11.77 -16.33 -13.11
C SER A 129 -12.83 -15.79 -12.13
N LEU A 130 -12.56 -14.67 -11.44
CA LEU A 130 -13.46 -14.06 -10.44
C LEU A 130 -13.99 -12.68 -10.86
N ALA A 131 -14.11 -12.42 -12.15
CA ALA A 131 -14.72 -11.16 -12.63
C ALA A 131 -16.16 -11.04 -12.08
N GLY A 132 -16.46 -9.91 -11.41
CA GLY A 132 -17.75 -9.66 -10.77
C GLY A 132 -18.03 -10.42 -9.45
N ARG A 133 -17.08 -11.26 -8.98
CA ARG A 133 -17.24 -12.10 -7.77
C ARG A 133 -16.24 -11.76 -6.67
N LYS A 134 -15.47 -10.69 -6.81
CA LYS A 134 -14.43 -10.29 -5.85
C LYS A 134 -14.42 -8.80 -5.61
N ILE A 135 -14.02 -8.42 -4.40
CA ILE A 135 -13.68 -7.06 -4.02
C ILE A 135 -12.28 -7.10 -3.41
N ILE A 136 -11.40 -6.25 -3.90
CA ILE A 136 -9.99 -6.21 -3.48
C ILE A 136 -9.77 -4.97 -2.63
N PHE A 137 -9.23 -5.16 -1.44
CA PHE A 137 -8.78 -4.12 -0.54
C PHE A 137 -7.26 -4.15 -0.43
N GLU A 138 -6.62 -3.02 -0.71
CA GLU A 138 -5.17 -2.88 -0.62
C GLU A 138 -4.79 -2.35 0.76
N LEU A 139 -3.98 -3.13 1.50
CA LEU A 139 -3.51 -2.80 2.84
C LEU A 139 -2.06 -2.30 2.77
N PHE A 140 -1.88 -1.03 3.05
CA PHE A 140 -0.58 -0.37 3.07
C PHE A 140 -0.01 -0.30 4.50
N PRO A 141 1.27 0.06 4.72
CA PRO A 141 1.74 0.52 6.03
C PRO A 141 0.80 1.59 6.59
N LEU A 142 0.78 1.76 7.90
CA LEU A 142 -0.13 2.67 8.59
C LEU A 142 -0.05 4.09 8.02
N THR A 143 -1.20 4.72 7.80
CA THR A 143 -1.26 6.18 7.67
C THR A 143 -0.90 6.83 9.00
N PHE A 144 -0.62 8.13 9.01
CA PHE A 144 -0.31 8.80 10.28
C PHE A 144 -1.48 8.77 11.28
N CYS A 145 -2.71 8.87 10.80
CA CYS A 145 -3.88 8.70 11.66
C CYS A 145 -3.95 7.30 12.30
N GLU A 146 -3.62 6.25 11.54
CA GLU A 146 -3.54 4.89 12.08
C GLU A 146 -2.34 4.71 13.03
N PHE A 147 -1.19 5.34 12.71
CA PHE A 147 -0.02 5.37 13.58
C PHE A 147 -0.37 5.93 14.95
N LEU A 148 -1.10 7.05 15.04
CA LEU A 148 -1.56 7.61 16.31
C LEU A 148 -2.44 6.64 17.11
N LEU A 149 -3.32 5.89 16.44
CA LEU A 149 -4.13 4.85 17.09
C LEU A 149 -3.26 3.72 17.67
N PHE A 150 -2.25 3.28 16.92
CA PHE A 150 -1.31 2.24 17.37
C PHE A 150 -0.42 2.73 18.53
N LYS A 151 -0.07 4.02 18.54
CA LYS A 151 0.64 4.67 19.64
C LYS A 151 -0.26 5.01 20.83
N GLN A 152 -1.57 4.74 20.74
CA GLN A 152 -2.55 5.07 21.77
C GLN A 152 -2.53 6.56 22.16
N ALA A 153 -2.33 7.44 21.16
CA ALA A 153 -2.30 8.87 21.38
C ALA A 153 -3.62 9.36 21.98
N ALA A 154 -3.53 10.10 23.07
CA ALA A 154 -4.70 10.56 23.84
C ALA A 154 -5.49 11.70 23.16
N PHE A 155 -5.00 12.23 22.03
CA PHE A 155 -5.62 13.34 21.31
C PHE A 155 -6.10 12.92 19.93
N LYS A 156 -7.00 13.73 19.35
CA LYS A 156 -7.46 13.61 17.97
C LYS A 156 -6.96 14.79 17.15
N ILE A 157 -6.56 14.54 15.92
CA ILE A 157 -6.20 15.61 14.99
C ILE A 157 -7.45 16.44 14.68
N PRO A 158 -7.41 17.77 14.83
CA PRO A 158 -8.49 18.65 14.42
C PRO A 158 -8.74 18.56 12.90
N LYS A 159 -9.97 18.80 12.48
CA LYS A 159 -10.32 18.76 11.05
C LYS A 159 -9.92 20.00 10.28
N ASN A 160 -9.83 21.15 10.97
CA ASN A 160 -9.51 22.44 10.38
C ASN A 160 -8.16 22.92 10.86
N THR A 161 -7.35 23.47 9.96
CA THR A 161 -6.01 24.01 10.24
C THR A 161 -6.08 25.12 11.30
N ASP A 162 -7.05 26.02 11.20
CA ASP A 162 -7.25 27.16 12.12
C ASP A 162 -7.50 26.75 13.57
N SER A 163 -7.92 25.48 13.77
CA SER A 163 -8.15 24.94 15.12
C SER A 163 -6.87 24.41 15.79
N ILE A 164 -5.72 24.48 15.09
CA ILE A 164 -4.45 23.93 15.58
C ILE A 164 -3.61 25.07 16.16
N THR A 165 -3.55 25.14 17.48
CA THR A 165 -2.65 26.04 18.18
C THR A 165 -1.19 25.57 18.06
N LYS A 166 -0.23 26.48 18.22
CA LYS A 166 1.20 26.13 18.17
C LYS A 166 1.58 25.01 19.16
N PRO A 167 1.15 24.99 20.45
CA PRO A 167 1.43 23.87 21.35
C PRO A 167 0.82 22.54 20.92
N ALA A 168 -0.39 22.56 20.35
CA ALA A 168 -1.03 21.36 19.80
C ALA A 168 -0.25 20.84 18.58
N PHE A 169 0.18 21.74 17.70
CA PHE A 169 1.03 21.41 16.57
C PHE A 169 2.33 20.73 17.04
N ASP A 170 3.06 21.33 17.98
CA ASP A 170 4.35 20.80 18.46
C ASP A 170 4.20 19.39 19.06
N THR A 171 3.09 19.12 19.76
CA THR A 171 2.79 17.79 20.31
C THR A 171 2.58 16.75 19.19
N ILE A 172 1.83 17.12 18.14
CA ILE A 172 1.56 16.24 17.00
C ILE A 172 2.83 16.05 16.17
N ASP A 173 3.57 17.12 15.93
CA ASP A 173 4.77 17.16 15.10
C ASP A 173 5.87 16.24 15.63
N HIS A 174 6.04 16.15 16.95
CA HIS A 174 6.97 15.19 17.57
C HIS A 174 6.66 13.73 17.18
N LEU A 175 5.39 13.35 17.19
CA LEU A 175 4.96 12.01 16.75
C LEU A 175 5.05 11.84 15.22
N TYR A 176 4.85 12.94 14.48
CA TYR A 176 5.02 12.93 13.04
C TYR A 176 6.49 12.76 12.63
N ASP A 177 7.44 13.35 13.38
CA ASP A 177 8.87 13.12 13.19
C ASP A 177 9.25 11.66 13.45
N GLU A 178 8.68 11.02 14.48
CA GLU A 178 8.86 9.58 14.70
C GLU A 178 8.34 8.77 13.50
N TYR A 179 7.16 9.12 12.95
CA TYR A 179 6.59 8.51 11.77
C TYR A 179 7.44 8.71 10.51
N LEU A 180 8.01 9.91 10.30
CA LEU A 180 8.95 10.17 9.21
C LEU A 180 10.20 9.31 9.33
N GLN A 181 10.73 9.17 10.54
CA GLN A 181 11.97 8.46 10.81
C GLN A 181 11.85 6.94 10.67
N TYR A 182 10.77 6.35 11.20
CA TYR A 182 10.63 4.90 11.33
C TYR A 182 9.51 4.30 10.47
N GLY A 183 8.68 5.12 9.85
CA GLY A 183 7.61 4.67 8.97
C GLY A 183 6.36 4.17 9.70
N GLY A 184 5.50 3.52 8.92
CA GLY A 184 4.18 3.06 9.33
C GLY A 184 4.00 1.53 9.35
N PHE A 185 5.06 0.72 9.28
CA PHE A 185 4.87 -0.72 9.48
C PHE A 185 4.41 -1.03 10.90
N PRO A 186 3.28 -1.76 11.10
CA PRO A 186 2.71 -2.02 12.43
C PRO A 186 3.72 -2.57 13.43
N GLU A 187 4.55 -3.52 13.01
CA GLU A 187 5.59 -4.11 13.85
C GLU A 187 6.61 -3.08 14.33
N VAL A 188 7.04 -2.16 13.47
CA VAL A 188 8.00 -1.09 13.79
C VAL A 188 7.39 -0.09 14.77
N VAL A 189 6.13 0.32 14.51
CA VAL A 189 5.41 1.31 15.34
C VAL A 189 5.22 0.82 16.77
N LEU A 190 5.03 -0.48 16.96
CA LEU A 190 4.83 -1.11 18.28
C LEU A 190 6.14 -1.33 19.06
N LYS A 191 7.31 -1.15 18.45
CA LYS A 191 8.61 -1.23 19.16
C LYS A 191 8.86 0.02 19.99
N SER A 192 9.49 -0.17 21.15
CA SER A 192 9.71 0.92 22.09
C SER A 192 11.03 1.66 21.87
N THR A 193 12.10 0.95 21.45
CA THR A 193 13.44 1.54 21.31
C THR A 193 13.83 1.75 19.84
N ALA A 194 14.68 2.74 19.58
CA ALA A 194 15.24 3.00 18.25
C ALA A 194 15.97 1.77 17.68
N LYS A 195 16.67 1.01 18.52
CA LYS A 195 17.40 -0.21 18.12
C LYS A 195 16.45 -1.31 17.65
N GLU A 196 15.36 -1.54 18.39
CA GLU A 196 14.33 -2.53 18.01
C GLU A 196 13.61 -2.12 16.71
N LYS A 197 13.31 -0.83 16.53
CA LYS A 197 12.69 -0.31 15.30
C LYS A 197 13.61 -0.50 14.10
N ALA A 198 14.90 -0.14 14.22
CA ALA A 198 15.87 -0.35 13.16
C ALA A 198 15.98 -1.83 12.78
N LYS A 199 16.05 -2.71 13.77
CA LYS A 199 16.08 -4.16 13.54
C LYS A 199 14.81 -4.68 12.85
N ALA A 200 13.63 -4.21 13.27
CA ALA A 200 12.38 -4.59 12.63
C ALA A 200 12.30 -4.11 11.15
N ILE A 201 12.83 -2.93 10.83
CA ILE A 201 12.93 -2.42 9.44
C ILE A 201 13.84 -3.32 8.60
N GLU A 202 15.00 -3.72 9.13
CA GLU A 202 15.91 -4.67 8.46
C GLU A 202 15.24 -6.03 8.21
N ASP A 203 14.52 -6.54 9.20
CA ASP A 203 13.81 -7.83 9.11
C ASP A 203 12.66 -7.76 8.09
N ILE A 204 11.97 -6.62 7.95
CA ILE A 204 10.95 -6.40 6.93
C ILE A 204 11.58 -6.43 5.53
N PHE A 205 12.68 -5.70 5.32
CA PHE A 205 13.39 -5.67 4.03
C PHE A 205 13.91 -7.06 3.66
N THR A 206 14.56 -7.74 4.60
CA THR A 206 15.11 -9.08 4.41
C THR A 206 14.01 -10.11 4.12
N SER A 207 12.92 -10.09 4.88
CA SER A 207 11.76 -10.98 4.66
C SER A 207 11.13 -10.73 3.29
N PHE A 208 10.97 -9.47 2.88
CA PHE A 208 10.46 -9.13 1.55
C PHE A 208 11.37 -9.69 0.46
N PHE A 209 12.68 -9.49 0.58
CA PHE A 209 13.65 -9.99 -0.40
C PHE A 209 13.64 -11.51 -0.48
N GLN A 210 13.66 -12.21 0.64
CA GLN A 210 13.69 -13.68 0.67
C GLN A 210 12.40 -14.30 0.13
N LEU A 211 11.26 -13.80 0.54
CA LEU A 211 9.97 -14.44 0.29
C LEU A 211 9.28 -13.94 -0.99
N GLU A 212 9.42 -12.65 -1.33
CA GLU A 212 8.81 -12.13 -2.56
C GLU A 212 9.76 -12.22 -3.75
N VAL A 213 11.03 -11.80 -3.59
CA VAL A 213 11.96 -11.76 -4.71
C VAL A 213 12.52 -13.14 -5.03
N ILE A 214 13.04 -13.86 -4.02
CA ILE A 214 13.72 -15.15 -4.26
C ILE A 214 12.70 -16.27 -4.49
N GLN A 215 11.71 -16.42 -3.61
CA GLN A 215 10.80 -17.57 -3.68
C GLN A 215 9.69 -17.41 -4.72
N LEU A 216 9.13 -16.21 -4.88
CA LEU A 216 8.00 -15.97 -5.77
C LEU A 216 8.40 -15.30 -7.09
N GLY A 217 9.51 -14.56 -7.12
CA GLY A 217 9.91 -13.78 -8.29
C GLY A 217 10.47 -14.60 -9.46
N ASP A 218 10.96 -15.80 -9.21
CA ASP A 218 11.59 -16.69 -10.21
C ASP A 218 12.61 -15.96 -11.12
N PHE A 219 13.43 -15.09 -10.51
CA PHE A 219 14.44 -14.31 -11.23
C PHE A 219 15.79 -14.99 -11.19
N ARG A 220 16.50 -15.01 -12.34
CA ARG A 220 17.83 -15.62 -12.47
C ARG A 220 18.93 -14.86 -11.72
N ARG A 221 18.74 -13.55 -11.46
CA ARG A 221 19.76 -12.65 -10.91
C ARG A 221 19.17 -11.85 -9.73
N ASN A 222 18.98 -12.50 -8.61
CA ASN A 222 18.35 -11.90 -7.43
C ASN A 222 19.16 -10.74 -6.83
N GLU A 223 20.50 -10.79 -6.92
CA GLU A 223 21.41 -9.72 -6.49
C GLU A 223 21.12 -8.41 -7.22
N VAL A 224 20.83 -8.47 -8.53
CA VAL A 224 20.51 -7.28 -9.33
C VAL A 224 19.21 -6.63 -8.88
N ILE A 225 18.23 -7.43 -8.49
CA ILE A 225 16.96 -6.87 -7.97
C ILE A 225 17.19 -6.22 -6.61
N ARG A 226 18.03 -6.80 -5.76
CA ARG A 226 18.40 -6.18 -4.49
C ARG A 226 19.06 -4.82 -4.70
N ASP A 227 20.02 -4.74 -5.62
CA ASP A 227 20.69 -3.50 -5.96
C ASP A 227 19.71 -2.48 -6.55
N LEU A 228 18.78 -2.92 -7.41
CA LEU A 228 17.71 -2.09 -7.93
C LEU A 228 16.80 -1.56 -6.80
N MET A 229 16.44 -2.40 -5.83
CA MET A 229 15.65 -1.96 -4.67
C MET A 229 16.35 -0.83 -3.91
N LEU A 230 17.64 -0.95 -3.64
CA LEU A 230 18.44 0.09 -2.97
C LEU A 230 18.52 1.37 -3.81
N LEU A 231 18.74 1.27 -5.14
CA LEU A 231 18.73 2.42 -6.04
C LEU A 231 17.35 3.13 -6.08
N LEU A 232 16.26 2.37 -6.05
CA LEU A 232 14.91 2.95 -6.04
C LEU A 232 14.57 3.61 -4.71
N LEU A 233 15.06 3.07 -3.57
CA LEU A 233 14.98 3.75 -2.28
C LEU A 233 15.68 5.11 -2.33
N GLN A 234 16.89 5.19 -2.91
CA GLN A 234 17.64 6.45 -3.08
C GLN A 234 16.98 7.41 -4.07
N SER A 235 16.18 6.91 -5.01
CA SER A 235 15.52 7.71 -6.04
C SER A 235 14.11 8.15 -5.65
N THR A 236 13.70 7.92 -4.40
CA THR A 236 12.37 8.30 -3.88
C THR A 236 12.08 9.79 -4.12
N GLY A 237 10.90 10.12 -4.65
CA GLY A 237 10.50 11.47 -5.04
C GLY A 237 11.09 11.94 -6.38
N SER A 238 11.93 11.13 -7.04
CA SER A 238 12.61 11.48 -8.27
C SER A 238 12.10 10.67 -9.46
N LYS A 239 12.40 11.17 -10.68
CA LYS A 239 12.09 10.44 -11.91
C LYS A 239 13.02 9.25 -12.10
N ILE A 240 12.46 8.15 -12.56
CA ILE A 240 13.23 6.93 -12.86
C ILE A 240 13.98 7.12 -14.18
N ASP A 241 15.31 7.19 -14.13
CA ASP A 241 16.16 7.16 -15.33
C ASP A 241 16.48 5.72 -15.73
N ILE A 242 15.66 5.18 -16.62
CA ILE A 242 15.78 3.79 -17.13
C ILE A 242 17.13 3.56 -17.82
N GLN A 243 17.68 4.57 -18.52
CA GLN A 243 18.94 4.41 -19.25
C GLN A 243 20.13 4.31 -18.29
N LYS A 244 20.14 5.20 -17.29
CA LYS A 244 21.18 5.21 -16.26
C LYS A 244 21.14 3.92 -15.44
N ILE A 245 19.98 3.55 -14.89
CA ILE A 245 19.86 2.35 -14.05
C ILE A 245 20.19 1.08 -14.82
N SER A 246 19.73 0.94 -16.08
CA SER A 246 20.05 -0.21 -16.95
C SER A 246 21.56 -0.37 -17.16
N ARG A 247 22.26 0.75 -17.39
CA ARG A 247 23.73 0.75 -17.54
C ARG A 247 24.43 0.40 -16.23
N ASP A 248 24.03 1.03 -15.13
CA ASP A 248 24.67 0.86 -13.82
C ASP A 248 24.53 -0.57 -13.31
N LEU A 249 23.37 -1.20 -13.51
CA LEU A 249 23.11 -2.60 -13.15
C LEU A 249 23.50 -3.63 -14.22
N LYS A 250 24.01 -3.20 -15.39
CA LYS A 250 24.38 -4.06 -16.51
C LYS A 250 23.29 -5.04 -16.93
N ILE A 251 22.06 -4.53 -17.05
CA ILE A 251 20.89 -5.30 -17.52
C ILE A 251 20.21 -4.62 -18.69
N SER A 252 19.44 -5.39 -19.47
CA SER A 252 18.65 -4.84 -20.56
C SER A 252 17.51 -3.98 -20.05
N ARG A 253 17.07 -2.97 -20.83
CA ARG A 253 15.89 -2.16 -20.49
C ARG A 253 14.62 -2.99 -20.32
N PRO A 254 14.32 -3.98 -21.16
CA PRO A 254 13.17 -4.87 -20.93
C PRO A 254 13.23 -5.59 -19.59
N SER A 255 14.40 -6.11 -19.20
CA SER A 255 14.58 -6.74 -17.88
C SER A 255 14.33 -5.74 -16.74
N LEU A 256 14.85 -4.51 -16.86
CA LEU A 256 14.62 -3.46 -15.87
C LEU A 256 13.13 -3.11 -15.74
N TYR A 257 12.39 -2.98 -16.86
CA TYR A 257 10.93 -2.76 -16.82
C TYR A 257 10.20 -3.90 -16.10
N ASN A 258 10.58 -5.16 -16.37
CA ASN A 258 9.99 -6.31 -15.69
C ASN A 258 10.25 -6.29 -14.17
N TYR A 259 11.47 -5.92 -13.76
CA TYR A 259 11.82 -5.81 -12.33
C TYR A 259 11.06 -4.68 -11.65
N ILE A 260 10.95 -3.50 -12.29
CA ILE A 260 10.16 -2.38 -11.78
C ILE A 260 8.67 -2.78 -11.68
N ALA A 261 8.12 -3.42 -12.70
CA ALA A 261 6.73 -3.90 -12.68
C ALA A 261 6.47 -4.91 -11.55
N PHE A 262 7.43 -5.80 -11.30
CA PHE A 262 7.38 -6.73 -10.18
C PHE A 262 7.40 -5.99 -8.83
N LEU A 263 8.35 -5.07 -8.63
CA LEU A 263 8.47 -4.30 -7.39
C LEU A 263 7.24 -3.40 -7.15
N GLU A 264 6.62 -2.87 -8.20
CA GLU A 264 5.35 -2.14 -8.11
C GLU A 264 4.19 -3.09 -7.78
N GLY A 265 4.15 -4.26 -8.43
CA GLY A 265 3.14 -5.29 -8.20
C GLY A 265 3.23 -5.95 -6.82
N THR A 266 4.39 -5.93 -6.18
CA THR A 266 4.59 -6.41 -4.81
C THR A 266 4.52 -5.31 -3.75
N TYR A 267 4.07 -4.11 -4.15
CA TYR A 267 3.90 -2.93 -3.28
C TYR A 267 5.18 -2.34 -2.69
N PHE A 268 6.36 -2.75 -3.13
CA PHE A 268 7.62 -2.18 -2.65
C PHE A 268 7.78 -0.72 -3.06
N ILE A 269 7.38 -0.40 -4.30
CA ILE A 269 7.34 0.96 -4.84
C ILE A 269 5.98 1.28 -5.47
N LYS A 270 5.79 2.55 -5.77
CA LYS A 270 4.76 3.04 -6.68
C LYS A 270 5.36 4.03 -7.66
N ALA A 271 5.15 3.79 -8.94
CA ALA A 271 5.51 4.71 -10.00
C ALA A 271 4.29 5.60 -10.34
N ILE A 272 4.37 6.91 -10.07
CA ILE A 272 3.32 7.86 -10.43
C ILE A 272 3.65 8.52 -11.77
N ARG A 273 2.64 8.61 -12.63
CA ARG A 273 2.76 9.16 -13.97
C ARG A 273 2.51 10.67 -13.98
N PRO A 274 3.09 11.41 -14.93
CA PRO A 274 2.81 12.82 -15.07
C PRO A 274 1.36 13.04 -15.49
N PHE A 275 0.72 14.08 -14.93
CA PHE A 275 -0.58 14.57 -15.38
C PHE A 275 -0.44 15.19 -16.76
N SER A 276 -1.33 14.82 -17.69
CA SER A 276 -1.44 15.42 -19.01
C SER A 276 -2.90 15.34 -19.48
N ARG A 277 -3.32 16.33 -20.28
CA ARG A 277 -4.63 16.29 -20.96
C ARG A 277 -4.67 15.20 -22.06
N GLY A 278 -3.51 14.73 -22.53
CA GLY A 278 -3.39 13.71 -23.56
C GLY A 278 -2.77 12.41 -23.00
N ARG A 279 -3.50 11.30 -23.09
CA ARG A 279 -3.11 9.98 -22.58
C ARG A 279 -1.77 9.48 -23.14
N SER A 280 -1.45 9.80 -24.40
CA SER A 280 -0.16 9.45 -25.03
C SER A 280 1.03 10.15 -24.38
N THR A 281 0.85 11.36 -23.86
CA THR A 281 1.90 12.12 -23.16
C THR A 281 2.13 11.56 -21.75
N GLU A 282 1.09 11.12 -21.05
CA GLU A 282 1.18 10.47 -19.74
C GLU A 282 2.02 9.20 -19.81
N VAL A 283 1.88 8.42 -20.89
CA VAL A 283 2.58 7.14 -21.07
C VAL A 283 4.05 7.33 -21.45
N ARG A 284 4.40 8.38 -22.20
CA ARG A 284 5.77 8.58 -22.73
C ARG A 284 6.74 9.25 -21.77
N LYS A 285 6.26 10.00 -20.78
CA LYS A 285 7.12 10.68 -19.82
C LYS A 285 7.55 9.76 -18.69
N MET A 286 8.76 10.02 -18.15
CA MET A 286 9.32 9.25 -17.04
C MET A 286 8.43 9.37 -15.79
N PRO A 287 8.08 8.26 -15.12
CA PRO A 287 7.36 8.32 -13.85
C PRO A 287 8.29 8.77 -12.72
N LYS A 288 7.73 9.41 -11.67
CA LYS A 288 8.38 9.55 -10.37
C LYS A 288 8.15 8.27 -9.56
N VAL A 289 9.13 7.85 -8.76
CA VAL A 289 9.03 6.70 -7.88
C VAL A 289 8.84 7.13 -6.42
N TYR A 290 7.96 6.44 -5.73
CA TYR A 290 7.79 6.54 -4.28
C TYR A 290 7.86 5.15 -3.68
N VAL A 291 8.48 5.04 -2.52
CA VAL A 291 8.59 3.77 -1.82
C VAL A 291 7.42 3.55 -0.86
N CYS A 292 7.19 2.29 -0.53
CA CYS A 292 6.04 1.90 0.30
C CYS A 292 6.04 2.51 1.70
N ASP A 293 7.22 2.86 2.25
CA ASP A 293 7.37 3.31 3.62
C ASP A 293 8.59 4.20 3.83
N THR A 294 8.43 5.27 4.64
CA THR A 294 9.50 6.23 4.96
C THR A 294 10.59 5.61 5.81
N GLY A 295 10.26 4.68 6.71
CA GLY A 295 11.25 4.01 7.55
C GLY A 295 12.22 3.17 6.74
N LEU A 296 11.74 2.43 5.73
CA LEU A 296 12.62 1.73 4.77
C LEU A 296 13.51 2.71 4.01
N ALA A 297 12.92 3.80 3.47
CA ALA A 297 13.67 4.80 2.72
C ALA A 297 14.76 5.46 3.59
N ASN A 298 14.42 5.84 4.82
CA ASN A 298 15.34 6.52 5.72
C ASN A 298 16.46 5.60 6.24
N HIS A 299 16.15 4.32 6.46
CA HIS A 299 17.13 3.35 6.96
C HIS A 299 18.16 2.93 5.90
N PHE A 300 17.72 2.68 4.67
CA PHE A 300 18.59 2.15 3.60
C PHE A 300 19.10 3.19 2.61
N ALA A 301 18.56 4.41 2.62
CA ALA A 301 18.97 5.48 1.72
C ALA A 301 19.28 6.77 2.47
N ARG A 302 20.24 7.56 1.93
CA ARG A 302 20.55 8.89 2.47
C ARG A 302 19.72 9.93 1.71
N LEU A 303 18.46 10.08 2.10
CA LEU A 303 17.56 11.05 1.49
C LEU A 303 17.59 12.38 2.24
N SER A 304 17.30 13.48 1.52
CA SER A 304 17.04 14.76 2.16
C SER A 304 15.73 14.72 2.95
N ALA A 305 15.60 15.58 3.97
CA ALA A 305 14.37 15.72 4.73
C ALA A 305 13.16 16.03 3.84
N GLY A 306 13.35 16.77 2.74
CA GLY A 306 12.30 17.07 1.76
C GLY A 306 11.78 15.82 1.06
N HIS A 307 12.66 14.92 0.60
CA HIS A 307 12.24 13.67 -0.07
C HIS A 307 11.53 12.71 0.90
N ILE A 308 12.02 12.58 2.14
CA ILE A 308 11.34 11.76 3.16
C ILE A 308 9.95 12.33 3.45
N PHE A 309 9.84 13.65 3.59
CA PHE A 309 8.58 14.32 3.82
C PHE A 309 7.62 14.14 2.63
N GLU A 310 8.07 14.35 1.41
CA GLU A 310 7.27 14.13 0.19
C GLU A 310 6.78 12.67 0.09
N ASN A 311 7.64 11.70 0.42
CA ASN A 311 7.25 10.28 0.43
C ASN A 311 6.18 9.99 1.52
N SER A 312 6.25 10.63 2.68
CA SER A 312 5.22 10.46 3.73
C SER A 312 3.87 11.03 3.30
N VAL A 313 3.87 12.15 2.58
CA VAL A 313 2.66 12.73 1.98
C VAL A 313 2.08 11.75 0.96
N PHE A 314 2.92 11.20 0.07
CA PHE A 314 2.48 10.15 -0.85
C PHE A 314 1.84 8.96 -0.12
N GLN A 315 2.44 8.45 0.95
CA GLN A 315 1.91 7.34 1.74
C GLN A 315 0.49 7.61 2.27
N ASN A 316 0.22 8.82 2.73
CA ASN A 316 -1.09 9.21 3.25
C ASN A 316 -2.12 9.53 2.14
N LEU A 317 -1.66 9.85 0.93
CA LEU A 317 -2.54 10.14 -0.21
C LEU A 317 -2.94 8.91 -1.02
N ARG A 318 -2.08 7.89 -1.10
CA ARG A 318 -2.27 6.75 -2.04
C ARG A 318 -3.57 5.98 -1.85
N ALA A 319 -4.13 5.96 -0.65
CA ALA A 319 -5.42 5.33 -0.36
C ALA A 319 -6.62 6.22 -0.76
N LYS A 320 -6.39 7.51 -1.09
CA LYS A 320 -7.46 8.48 -1.38
C LYS A 320 -7.83 8.56 -2.87
N GLY A 321 -7.07 7.89 -3.73
CA GLY A 321 -7.36 7.84 -5.16
C GLY A 321 -6.17 7.88 -6.09
N GLU A 322 -6.42 8.23 -7.35
CA GLU A 322 -5.37 8.32 -8.38
C GLU A 322 -4.46 9.52 -8.12
N ILE A 323 -3.15 9.26 -8.15
CA ILE A 323 -2.12 10.29 -7.94
C ILE A 323 -1.30 10.43 -9.22
N ASN A 324 -1.15 11.67 -9.67
CA ASN A 324 -0.25 12.08 -10.74
C ASN A 324 0.70 13.16 -10.21
N TYR A 325 1.76 13.49 -10.95
CA TYR A 325 2.56 14.71 -10.74
C TYR A 325 2.50 15.57 -11.99
N TYR A 326 2.87 16.84 -11.91
CA TYR A 326 2.98 17.69 -13.10
C TYR A 326 4.35 18.34 -13.17
N GLN A 327 4.95 18.35 -14.38
CA GLN A 327 6.20 19.07 -14.59
C GLN A 327 6.29 19.60 -16.02
N ARG A 328 6.69 20.87 -16.13
CA ARG A 328 7.06 21.54 -17.39
C ARG A 328 8.51 21.27 -17.77
N LYS A 329 8.83 21.51 -19.04
CA LYS A 329 10.24 21.48 -19.54
C LYS A 329 11.12 22.51 -18.83
N SER A 330 10.56 23.63 -18.38
CA SER A 330 11.23 24.68 -17.61
C SER A 330 11.57 24.28 -16.16
N GLY A 331 11.21 23.08 -15.71
CA GLY A 331 11.44 22.62 -14.33
C GLY A 331 10.32 22.98 -13.35
N VAL A 332 9.33 23.79 -13.76
CA VAL A 332 8.18 24.11 -12.91
C VAL A 332 7.32 22.87 -12.69
N GLU A 333 6.99 22.58 -11.43
CA GLU A 333 6.41 21.31 -11.03
C GLU A 333 5.26 21.51 -10.02
N ILE A 334 4.34 20.53 -9.95
CA ILE A 334 3.39 20.27 -8.88
C ILE A 334 3.67 18.84 -8.41
N ASP A 335 3.94 18.67 -7.11
CA ASP A 335 4.35 17.38 -6.55
C ASP A 335 3.28 16.31 -6.72
N PHE A 336 2.03 16.62 -6.38
CA PHE A 336 0.91 15.68 -6.54
C PHE A 336 -0.33 16.35 -7.13
N ILE A 337 -1.03 15.60 -7.98
CA ILE A 337 -2.38 15.92 -8.44
C ILE A 337 -3.26 14.72 -8.07
N LEU A 338 -4.19 14.94 -7.14
CA LEU A 338 -5.09 13.92 -6.63
C LEU A 338 -6.38 13.89 -7.44
N ASN A 339 -6.75 12.70 -7.92
CA ASN A 339 -8.00 12.44 -8.67
C ASN A 339 -8.21 13.39 -9.87
N LYS A 340 -7.12 13.89 -10.46
CA LYS A 340 -7.16 14.88 -11.56
C LYS A 340 -7.92 16.17 -11.24
N LYS A 341 -8.08 16.49 -9.95
CA LYS A 341 -8.90 17.61 -9.46
C LYS A 341 -8.13 18.56 -8.56
N THR A 342 -7.33 18.06 -7.63
CA THR A 342 -6.69 18.84 -6.58
C THR A 342 -5.18 18.84 -6.77
N ALA A 343 -4.58 20.02 -6.88
CA ALA A 343 -3.13 20.20 -6.90
C ALA A 343 -2.59 20.29 -5.48
N LEU A 344 -1.53 19.54 -5.19
CA LEU A 344 -0.88 19.52 -3.88
C LEU A 344 0.63 19.76 -4.07
N GLU A 345 1.14 20.80 -3.42
CA GLU A 345 2.58 21.12 -3.38
C GLU A 345 3.10 20.86 -1.97
N VAL A 346 4.21 20.17 -1.84
CA VAL A 346 4.78 19.74 -0.56
C VAL A 346 5.94 20.65 -0.17
N LYS A 347 5.87 21.29 0.98
CA LYS A 347 6.89 22.22 1.45
C LYS A 347 7.18 22.02 2.93
N ILE A 348 8.47 22.00 3.31
CA ILE A 348 8.87 22.03 4.74
C ILE A 348 8.48 23.37 5.34
N ASN A 349 8.85 24.46 4.67
CA ASN A 349 8.56 25.85 5.08
C ASN A 349 7.88 26.58 3.92
N PRO A 350 6.55 26.51 3.80
CA PRO A 350 5.84 27.19 2.73
C PRO A 350 5.86 28.71 2.91
N ARG A 351 5.77 29.43 1.78
CA ARG A 351 5.70 30.89 1.73
C ARG A 351 4.63 31.34 0.75
N GLU A 352 4.15 32.58 0.86
CA GLU A 352 3.17 33.19 -0.04
C GLU A 352 3.48 32.99 -1.54
N PRO A 353 4.74 33.15 -2.04
CA PRO A 353 5.06 32.88 -3.44
C PRO A 353 4.75 31.44 -3.89
N ASP A 354 4.87 30.44 -3.00
CA ASP A 354 4.55 29.04 -3.30
C ASP A 354 3.05 28.88 -3.55
N VAL A 355 2.23 29.51 -2.73
CA VAL A 355 0.76 29.53 -2.88
C VAL A 355 0.35 30.18 -4.22
N ARG A 356 0.90 31.37 -4.52
CA ARG A 356 0.60 32.09 -5.77
C ARG A 356 0.96 31.26 -7.01
N LYS A 357 2.16 30.67 -7.01
CA LYS A 357 2.64 29.80 -8.08
C LYS A 357 1.73 28.59 -8.27
N LEU A 358 1.36 27.91 -7.17
CA LEU A 358 0.48 26.74 -7.24
C LEU A 358 -0.90 27.11 -7.75
N LYS A 359 -1.49 28.22 -7.31
CA LYS A 359 -2.77 28.74 -7.76
C LYS A 359 -2.77 29.03 -9.26
N GLU A 360 -1.75 29.74 -9.76
CA GLU A 360 -1.62 30.04 -11.19
C GLU A 360 -1.52 28.76 -12.04
N LEU A 361 -0.69 27.80 -11.61
CA LEU A 361 -0.53 26.53 -12.30
C LEU A 361 -1.83 25.72 -12.28
N SER A 362 -2.52 25.68 -11.17
CA SER A 362 -3.79 24.96 -11.01
C SER A 362 -4.85 25.53 -11.96
N THR A 363 -4.97 26.85 -12.03
CA THR A 363 -5.88 27.55 -12.96
C THR A 363 -5.54 27.24 -14.42
N GLN A 364 -4.25 27.28 -14.81
CA GLN A 364 -3.80 26.97 -16.17
C GLN A 364 -4.08 25.53 -16.57
N LEU A 365 -4.02 24.60 -15.59
CA LEU A 365 -4.30 23.19 -15.81
C LEU A 365 -5.80 22.85 -15.70
N GLY A 366 -6.64 23.80 -15.31
CA GLY A 366 -8.07 23.58 -15.11
C GLY A 366 -8.38 22.67 -13.92
N LEU A 367 -7.51 22.67 -12.91
CA LEU A 367 -7.73 21.94 -11.67
C LEU A 367 -8.72 22.72 -10.78
N LYS A 368 -9.54 21.98 -10.01
CA LYS A 368 -10.66 22.57 -9.24
C LYS A 368 -10.20 23.15 -7.91
N ASP A 369 -9.11 22.60 -7.36
CA ASP A 369 -8.68 22.93 -6.03
C ASP A 369 -7.15 22.84 -5.92
N TYR A 370 -6.58 23.52 -4.94
CA TYR A 370 -5.15 23.46 -4.63
C TYR A 370 -4.91 23.63 -3.13
N LYS A 371 -3.88 22.98 -2.61
CA LYS A 371 -3.41 23.14 -1.23
C LYS A 371 -1.90 22.97 -1.13
N ILE A 372 -1.28 23.73 -0.23
CA ILE A 372 0.11 23.49 0.20
C ILE A 372 0.09 22.49 1.35
N ILE A 373 0.90 21.44 1.26
CA ILE A 373 1.11 20.50 2.37
C ILE A 373 2.35 20.94 3.14
N SER A 374 2.15 21.45 4.34
CA SER A 374 3.23 21.95 5.18
C SER A 374 3.73 20.90 6.17
N LYS A 375 5.07 20.83 6.36
CA LYS A 375 5.68 20.11 7.47
C LYS A 375 5.66 20.94 8.73
N ASN A 376 6.09 22.20 8.63
CA ASN A 376 6.23 23.09 9.76
C ASN A 376 4.97 23.97 9.96
N TYR A 377 4.85 24.52 11.16
CA TYR A 377 3.78 25.44 11.48
C TYR A 377 3.78 26.65 10.54
N THR A 378 2.60 27.05 10.07
CA THR A 378 2.42 28.15 9.12
C THR A 378 1.04 28.79 9.31
N ASP A 379 0.94 30.09 9.07
CA ASP A 379 -0.30 30.87 9.13
C ASP A 379 -0.92 31.08 7.71
N LEU A 380 -0.46 30.34 6.70
CA LEU A 380 -1.00 30.43 5.34
C LEU A 380 -2.38 29.76 5.23
N ASP A 381 -3.41 30.48 4.79
CA ASP A 381 -4.79 29.99 4.69
C ASP A 381 -4.94 28.80 3.74
N ASP A 382 -4.13 28.74 2.67
CA ASP A 382 -4.15 27.66 1.68
C ASP A 382 -3.24 26.49 2.02
N ALA A 383 -2.68 26.46 3.26
CA ALA A 383 -1.87 25.37 3.74
C ALA A 383 -2.67 24.42 4.65
N ILE A 384 -2.34 23.14 4.57
CA ILE A 384 -2.74 22.11 5.53
C ILE A 384 -1.50 21.38 6.04
N TYR A 385 -1.54 20.90 7.26
CA TYR A 385 -0.43 20.10 7.80
C TYR A 385 -0.50 18.69 7.29
N ALA A 386 0.66 18.09 6.97
CA ALA A 386 0.74 16.75 6.42
C ALA A 386 0.12 15.67 7.32
N PHE A 387 0.13 15.88 8.63
CA PHE A 387 -0.51 14.97 9.58
C PHE A 387 -2.05 15.01 9.58
N MET A 388 -2.65 15.93 8.82
CA MET A 388 -4.11 16.04 8.62
C MET A 388 -4.60 15.26 7.38
N LEU A 389 -3.69 14.67 6.60
CA LEU A 389 -4.00 13.95 5.37
C LEU A 389 -4.77 12.64 5.59
#